data_68f4811a59b2959f394e15f545155187
#
_entry.id   68f4811a59b2959f394e15f545155187
#
_cell.length_a   1.000
_cell.length_b   1.000
_cell.length_c   1.000
_cell.angle_alpha   90.00
_cell.angle_beta   90.00
_cell.angle_gamma   90.00
#
_symmetry.space_group_name_H-M   'P 1'
#
loop_
_entity.id
_entity.type
_entity.pdbx_description
1 polymer ?
#
loop_
_entity_poly.entity_id
_entity_poly.type
_entity_poly.pdbx_seq_one_letter_code
_entity_poly.pdbx_strand_id
1 'polypeptide(L)'
;RKRGNLATLVDLLPQLEVYMQKLQSNAADTKVNRIRRQVKEQCSRTSSSEKGFYSLTVPTGGGKTLSSLLWAMKHAVSHSMNRIIIAIPYTSIIVQTAGLLKEIFGEENVLEHHSNFDPDDIKDEENREKAKLATENWNYPIIVTTNVQLFESMFSNKTSDCRKLHNMANSILVLDEVQMLPTGFLQPIVDALKAYQEMFGISVLFTTASQPVLSGLIEGTNPKADFKGIEHIKEIIPEEFALHDQLRRVKLAIDDTGRTYDEIAAKVSEYNKVLCIVNTRKDAKELYDRLPNDGVKLHLSRMMCPAHLHETIGKIKTLLKDGLQPIVRVIATQLVEAGVDIDFPVVFRQEAGLDSVLQAAGRCNREGRSAMGHTFVFSLAAEKRNPFGSMADSNNARLNLPEDSDWFAPSTMKAYFCQLYSRKQTFDEKDIKHWLYKPTELCFETASKEFSLIDDTSINVIVNWENSMELIEQLKESGCTYSLVKQLAKFTVGIRSYDFKQLKGYGLVEEILEGIYVLADRSQYNKATGLSLDNHWLEEVLMI
;
A
#
# COMPACT_ATOMS: atom_id res chain seq x y z
N ARG A 1 1.21 5.39 -37.77
CA ARG A 1 0.96 6.34 -36.67
C ARG A 1 2.32 6.83 -36.16
N LYS A 2 2.60 8.16 -36.24
CA LYS A 2 3.81 8.74 -35.66
C LYS A 2 3.73 8.57 -34.14
N ARG A 3 4.52 7.65 -33.58
CA ARG A 3 4.81 7.62 -32.15
C ARG A 3 5.58 8.91 -31.86
N GLY A 4 5.05 9.80 -31.00
CA GLY A 4 5.79 10.97 -30.54
C GLY A 4 7.12 10.52 -29.95
N ASN A 5 8.19 11.28 -30.16
CA ASN A 5 9.48 11.03 -29.51
C ASN A 5 9.28 11.27 -28.00
N LEU A 6 9.14 10.18 -27.24
CA LEU A 6 9.19 10.25 -25.77
C LEU A 6 10.63 10.61 -25.36
N ALA A 7 10.77 11.37 -24.29
CA ALA A 7 12.06 11.65 -23.70
C ALA A 7 12.74 10.36 -23.24
N THR A 8 14.05 10.30 -23.32
CA THR A 8 14.83 9.19 -22.77
C THR A 8 15.13 9.42 -21.29
N LEU A 9 15.50 8.36 -20.56
CA LEU A 9 15.92 8.52 -19.15
C LEU A 9 17.15 9.42 -19.02
N VAL A 10 17.99 9.50 -20.07
CA VAL A 10 19.13 10.42 -20.14
C VAL A 10 18.66 11.88 -20.15
N ASP A 11 17.59 12.18 -20.89
CA ASP A 11 17.02 13.54 -20.99
C ASP A 11 16.31 13.94 -19.68
N LEU A 12 15.76 12.95 -18.94
CA LEU A 12 14.98 13.19 -17.72
C LEU A 12 15.84 13.28 -16.45
N LEU A 13 16.98 12.62 -16.39
CA LEU A 13 17.85 12.60 -15.20
C LEU A 13 18.23 14.01 -14.71
N PRO A 14 18.62 14.98 -15.57
CA PRO A 14 18.95 16.33 -15.12
C PRO A 14 17.78 17.05 -14.42
N GLN A 15 16.53 16.79 -14.83
CA GLN A 15 15.34 17.39 -14.21
C GLN A 15 15.19 16.93 -12.76
N LEU A 16 15.40 15.62 -12.50
CA LEU A 16 15.40 15.08 -11.14
C LEU A 16 16.52 15.68 -10.28
N GLU A 17 17.72 15.77 -10.82
CA GLU A 17 18.87 16.33 -10.09
C GLU A 17 18.64 17.80 -9.70
N VAL A 18 18.11 18.62 -10.63
CA VAL A 18 17.74 20.02 -10.36
C VAL A 18 16.65 20.11 -9.29
N TYR A 19 15.60 19.28 -9.40
CA TYR A 19 14.53 19.23 -8.41
C TYR A 19 15.06 18.89 -7.02
N MET A 20 15.87 17.83 -6.92
CA MET A 20 16.47 17.42 -5.64
C MET A 20 17.45 18.45 -5.08
N GLN A 21 18.19 19.14 -5.92
CA GLN A 21 19.08 20.24 -5.51
C GLN A 21 18.29 21.42 -4.94
N LYS A 22 17.20 21.81 -5.61
CA LYS A 22 16.29 22.86 -5.11
C LYS A 22 15.67 22.50 -3.77
N LEU A 23 15.22 21.26 -3.58
CA LEU A 23 14.72 20.80 -2.28
C LEU A 23 15.79 20.87 -1.21
N GLN A 24 17.03 20.49 -1.53
CA GLN A 24 18.13 20.47 -0.60
C GLN A 24 18.58 21.89 -0.20
N SER A 25 18.60 22.85 -1.13
CA SER A 25 18.96 24.24 -0.86
C SER A 25 17.95 24.96 0.03
N ASN A 26 16.66 24.58 -0.08
CA ASN A 26 15.57 25.17 0.71
C ASN A 26 15.36 24.45 2.07
N ALA A 27 16.04 23.34 2.31
CA ALA A 27 15.84 22.53 3.50
C ALA A 27 16.67 23.07 4.69
N ALA A 28 16.05 23.20 5.86
CA ALA A 28 16.77 23.52 7.09
C ALA A 28 17.84 22.46 7.42
N ASP A 29 18.94 22.86 8.05
CA ASP A 29 20.00 21.93 8.46
C ASP A 29 19.61 21.15 9.72
N THR A 30 18.72 20.18 9.55
CA THR A 30 18.29 19.25 10.60
C THR A 30 19.03 17.93 10.49
N LYS A 31 19.06 17.15 11.60
CA LYS A 31 19.61 15.79 11.60
C LYS A 31 18.99 14.93 10.49
N VAL A 32 17.67 15.00 10.31
CA VAL A 32 16.93 14.25 9.28
C VAL A 32 17.39 14.64 7.88
N ASN A 33 17.55 15.93 7.60
CA ASN A 33 17.97 16.38 6.27
C ASN A 33 19.43 16.04 5.99
N ARG A 34 20.29 15.96 6.99
CA ARG A 34 21.66 15.44 6.85
C ARG A 34 21.66 13.97 6.48
N ILE A 35 20.81 13.15 7.11
CA ILE A 35 20.65 11.74 6.78
C ILE A 35 20.09 11.57 5.35
N ARG A 36 19.08 12.35 4.96
CA ARG A 36 18.55 12.34 3.57
C ARG A 36 19.63 12.64 2.54
N ARG A 37 20.57 13.55 2.83
CA ARG A 37 21.74 13.81 1.97
C ARG A 37 22.66 12.59 1.88
N GLN A 38 22.99 11.96 3.00
CA GLN A 38 23.82 10.75 3.03
C GLN A 38 23.20 9.60 2.22
N VAL A 39 21.89 9.36 2.38
CA VAL A 39 21.16 8.33 1.62
C VAL A 39 21.20 8.65 0.13
N LYS A 40 20.93 9.91 -0.28
CA LYS A 40 21.02 10.36 -1.67
C LYS A 40 22.42 10.14 -2.27
N GLU A 41 23.47 10.53 -1.55
CA GLU A 41 24.86 10.37 -1.99
C GLU A 41 25.24 8.90 -2.15
N GLN A 42 24.85 8.06 -1.21
CA GLN A 42 25.10 6.61 -1.29
C GLN A 42 24.34 5.97 -2.48
N CYS A 43 23.07 6.32 -2.69
CA CYS A 43 22.31 5.90 -3.86
C CYS A 43 23.00 6.33 -5.15
N SER A 44 23.46 7.59 -5.24
CA SER A 44 24.19 8.07 -6.41
C SER A 44 25.50 7.32 -6.66
N ARG A 45 26.26 7.00 -5.59
CA ARG A 45 27.55 6.31 -5.69
C ARG A 45 27.42 4.86 -6.15
N THR A 46 26.39 4.16 -5.70
CA THR A 46 26.19 2.73 -5.99
C THR A 46 25.43 2.45 -7.28
N SER A 47 24.92 3.49 -7.95
CA SER A 47 24.07 3.33 -9.14
C SER A 47 24.77 2.77 -10.36
N SER A 48 26.11 2.84 -10.47
CA SER A 48 26.91 2.27 -11.57
C SER A 48 27.26 0.78 -11.39
N SER A 49 26.83 0.15 -10.30
CA SER A 49 27.03 -1.29 -10.07
C SER A 49 26.32 -2.13 -11.14
N GLU A 50 26.74 -3.39 -11.31
CA GLU A 50 26.21 -4.32 -12.33
C GLU A 50 24.68 -4.50 -12.22
N LYS A 51 24.04 -4.95 -13.32
CA LYS A 51 22.62 -5.30 -13.30
C LYS A 51 22.35 -6.44 -12.34
N GLY A 52 21.22 -6.41 -11.63
CA GLY A 52 20.87 -7.45 -10.66
C GLY A 52 19.81 -7.03 -9.67
N PHE A 53 19.87 -7.61 -8.48
CA PHE A 53 18.93 -7.35 -7.41
C PHE A 53 19.54 -6.45 -6.35
N TYR A 54 18.80 -5.42 -5.96
CA TYR A 54 19.21 -4.42 -4.99
C TYR A 54 18.13 -4.21 -3.94
N SER A 55 18.55 -3.81 -2.76
CA SER A 55 17.65 -3.37 -1.70
C SER A 55 18.05 -1.97 -1.20
N LEU A 56 17.04 -1.18 -0.86
CA LEU A 56 17.17 0.12 -0.23
C LEU A 56 16.34 0.14 1.03
N THR A 57 16.99 -0.16 2.16
CA THR A 57 16.35 -0.21 3.47
C THR A 57 16.55 1.11 4.18
N VAL A 58 15.51 1.96 4.16
CA VAL A 58 15.54 3.29 4.76
C VAL A 58 14.30 3.49 5.63
N PRO A 59 14.46 3.78 6.93
CA PRO A 59 13.35 4.08 7.83
C PRO A 59 12.46 5.21 7.32
N THR A 60 11.20 5.21 7.74
CA THR A 60 10.22 6.22 7.36
C THR A 60 10.74 7.64 7.60
N GLY A 61 10.59 8.53 6.62
CA GLY A 61 11.09 9.91 6.68
C GLY A 61 12.56 10.09 6.27
N GLY A 62 13.30 9.00 5.99
CA GLY A 62 14.71 9.06 5.56
C GLY A 62 14.94 9.43 4.09
N GLY A 63 13.88 9.76 3.31
CA GLY A 63 14.00 10.19 1.91
C GLY A 63 14.01 9.05 0.89
N LYS A 64 13.43 7.88 1.23
CA LYS A 64 13.40 6.66 0.42
C LYS A 64 12.95 6.92 -1.03
N THR A 65 11.81 7.57 -1.25
CA THR A 65 11.15 7.71 -2.57
C THR A 65 12.04 8.43 -3.60
N LEU A 66 12.56 9.60 -3.28
CA LEU A 66 13.40 10.35 -4.22
C LEU A 66 14.80 9.74 -4.37
N SER A 67 15.34 9.13 -3.31
CA SER A 67 16.65 8.49 -3.38
C SER A 67 16.62 7.18 -4.18
N SER A 68 15.55 6.38 -4.05
CA SER A 68 15.34 5.19 -4.88
C SER A 68 15.16 5.55 -6.36
N LEU A 69 14.41 6.60 -6.64
CA LEU A 69 14.23 7.10 -8.01
C LEU A 69 15.56 7.58 -8.60
N LEU A 70 16.36 8.35 -7.84
CA LEU A 70 17.68 8.81 -8.29
C LEU A 70 18.60 7.64 -8.59
N TRP A 71 18.64 6.63 -7.69
CA TRP A 71 19.41 5.41 -7.94
C TRP A 71 18.95 4.72 -9.21
N ALA A 72 17.64 4.49 -9.35
CA ALA A 72 17.07 3.83 -10.51
C ALA A 72 17.37 4.57 -11.81
N MET A 73 17.22 5.90 -11.85
CA MET A 73 17.52 6.68 -13.06
C MET A 73 19.00 6.63 -13.41
N LYS A 74 19.90 6.82 -12.44
CA LYS A 74 21.35 6.74 -12.69
C LYS A 74 21.80 5.35 -13.13
N HIS A 75 21.24 4.31 -12.49
CA HIS A 75 21.50 2.93 -12.88
C HIS A 75 21.01 2.64 -14.30
N ALA A 76 19.80 3.09 -14.63
CA ALA A 76 19.26 2.95 -15.97
C ALA A 76 20.12 3.64 -17.04
N VAL A 77 20.57 4.86 -16.78
CA VAL A 77 21.44 5.61 -17.69
C VAL A 77 22.78 4.91 -17.85
N SER A 78 23.41 4.45 -16.75
CA SER A 78 24.70 3.74 -16.78
C SER A 78 24.66 2.44 -17.58
N HIS A 79 23.51 1.77 -17.63
CA HIS A 79 23.32 0.48 -18.29
C HIS A 79 22.48 0.56 -19.58
N SER A 80 22.23 1.77 -20.10
CA SER A 80 21.41 1.99 -21.29
C SER A 80 20.04 1.28 -21.21
N MET A 81 19.40 1.34 -20.05
CA MET A 81 18.07 0.77 -19.84
C MET A 81 16.98 1.72 -20.32
N ASN A 82 15.84 1.17 -20.73
CA ASN A 82 14.83 1.90 -21.48
C ASN A 82 13.85 2.67 -20.58
N ARG A 83 13.54 2.14 -19.39
CA ARG A 83 12.48 2.68 -18.53
C ARG A 83 12.60 2.26 -17.08
N ILE A 84 11.81 2.93 -16.24
CA ILE A 84 11.65 2.63 -14.83
C ILE A 84 10.17 2.28 -14.59
N ILE A 85 9.91 1.14 -13.98
CA ILE A 85 8.58 0.67 -13.60
C ILE A 85 8.53 0.64 -12.08
N ILE A 86 7.68 1.48 -11.48
CA ILE A 86 7.53 1.60 -10.03
C ILE A 86 6.22 0.92 -9.66
N ALA A 87 6.31 -0.20 -8.95
CA ALA A 87 5.15 -0.93 -8.45
C ALA A 87 4.95 -0.66 -6.96
N ILE A 88 3.74 -0.27 -6.60
CA ILE A 88 3.35 0.18 -5.26
C ILE A 88 2.13 -0.62 -4.80
N PRO A 89 2.03 -1.04 -3.52
CA PRO A 89 0.94 -1.90 -3.06
C PRO A 89 -0.44 -1.24 -3.02
N TYR A 90 -0.51 0.10 -2.92
CA TYR A 90 -1.76 0.81 -2.70
C TYR A 90 -2.00 1.91 -3.72
N THR A 91 -3.22 1.97 -4.25
CA THR A 91 -3.63 2.97 -5.27
C THR A 91 -3.55 4.41 -4.75
N SER A 92 -3.80 4.66 -3.47
CA SER A 92 -3.68 6.00 -2.87
C SER A 92 -2.27 6.57 -2.93
N ILE A 93 -1.24 5.71 -2.79
CA ILE A 93 0.18 6.12 -2.91
C ILE A 93 0.54 6.36 -4.37
N ILE A 94 -0.03 5.58 -5.28
CA ILE A 94 0.24 5.72 -6.72
C ILE A 94 -0.12 7.12 -7.19
N VAL A 95 -1.32 7.60 -6.87
CA VAL A 95 -1.77 8.95 -7.27
C VAL A 95 -0.81 10.03 -6.74
N GLN A 96 -0.38 9.91 -5.47
CA GLN A 96 0.56 10.85 -4.88
C GLN A 96 1.95 10.77 -5.55
N THR A 97 2.45 9.55 -5.77
CA THR A 97 3.77 9.34 -6.41
C THR A 97 3.75 9.77 -7.87
N ALA A 98 2.72 9.38 -8.62
CA ALA A 98 2.57 9.79 -10.01
C ALA A 98 2.44 11.31 -10.13
N GLY A 99 1.68 11.96 -9.23
CA GLY A 99 1.58 13.43 -9.20
C GLY A 99 2.93 14.11 -9.01
N LEU A 100 3.74 13.63 -8.05
CA LEU A 100 5.10 14.13 -7.83
C LEU A 100 5.99 13.91 -9.06
N LEU A 101 5.91 12.74 -9.69
CA LEU A 101 6.74 12.45 -10.87
C LEU A 101 6.30 13.26 -12.08
N LYS A 102 5.01 13.50 -12.26
CA LYS A 102 4.47 14.40 -13.32
C LYS A 102 4.91 15.85 -13.09
N GLU A 103 4.99 16.30 -11.83
CA GLU A 103 5.55 17.64 -11.50
C GLU A 103 7.03 17.76 -11.90
N ILE A 104 7.81 16.69 -11.72
CA ILE A 104 9.26 16.69 -12.01
C ILE A 104 9.53 16.54 -13.50
N PHE A 105 8.82 15.65 -14.19
CA PHE A 105 9.17 15.18 -15.55
C PHE A 105 8.16 15.56 -16.64
N GLY A 106 7.02 16.16 -16.28
CA GLY A 106 5.91 16.41 -17.21
C GLY A 106 4.96 15.20 -17.31
N GLU A 107 3.70 15.49 -17.60
CA GLU A 107 2.64 14.46 -17.74
C GLU A 107 2.92 13.49 -18.91
N GLU A 108 3.59 13.97 -19.96
CA GLU A 108 3.91 13.22 -21.17
C GLU A 108 4.98 12.13 -20.96
N ASN A 109 5.72 12.17 -19.85
CA ASN A 109 6.80 11.22 -19.56
C ASN A 109 6.47 10.22 -18.44
N VAL A 110 5.32 10.38 -17.78
CA VAL A 110 4.90 9.55 -16.65
C VAL A 110 3.55 8.90 -16.93
N LEU A 111 3.54 7.57 -17.03
CA LEU A 111 2.32 6.78 -17.13
C LEU A 111 1.89 6.34 -15.75
N GLU A 112 0.69 6.73 -15.35
CA GLU A 112 -0.01 6.20 -14.20
C GLU A 112 -0.94 5.07 -14.66
N HIS A 113 -0.86 3.86 -14.07
CA HIS A 113 -1.67 2.72 -14.47
C HIS A 113 -2.11 1.88 -13.28
N HIS A 114 -3.37 2.01 -12.89
CA HIS A 114 -4.04 1.22 -11.85
C HIS A 114 -5.55 1.18 -12.12
N SER A 115 -6.30 0.37 -11.37
CA SER A 115 -7.74 0.15 -11.58
C SER A 115 -8.60 1.44 -11.54
N ASN A 116 -8.17 2.44 -10.78
CA ASN A 116 -8.92 3.70 -10.62
C ASN A 116 -8.44 4.82 -11.58
N PHE A 117 -7.39 4.57 -12.37
CA PHE A 117 -6.90 5.55 -13.34
C PHE A 117 -7.81 5.63 -14.56
N ASP A 118 -8.31 6.81 -14.90
CA ASP A 118 -9.13 7.04 -16.09
C ASP A 118 -8.39 7.94 -17.09
N PRO A 119 -7.99 7.42 -18.25
CA PRO A 119 -7.49 8.26 -19.32
C PRO A 119 -8.51 9.33 -19.78
N ASP A 120 -9.80 9.10 -19.59
CA ASP A 120 -10.85 10.05 -19.96
C ASP A 120 -10.90 11.28 -19.03
N ASP A 121 -10.29 11.23 -17.84
CA ASP A 121 -10.07 12.41 -16.98
C ASP A 121 -9.04 13.39 -17.57
N ILE A 122 -8.28 12.98 -18.59
CA ILE A 122 -7.31 13.84 -19.29
C ILE A 122 -8.06 14.77 -20.24
N LYS A 123 -7.97 16.09 -19.99
CA LYS A 123 -8.72 17.12 -20.73
C LYS A 123 -8.31 17.22 -22.21
N ASP A 124 -7.05 16.98 -22.51
CA ASP A 124 -6.50 17.01 -23.86
C ASP A 124 -6.77 15.68 -24.57
N GLU A 125 -7.51 15.72 -25.68
CA GLU A 125 -7.92 14.53 -26.45
C GLU A 125 -6.73 13.74 -27.02
N GLU A 126 -5.69 14.41 -27.47
CA GLU A 126 -4.48 13.75 -27.99
C GLU A 126 -3.71 13.02 -26.89
N ASN A 127 -3.59 13.64 -25.71
CA ASN A 127 -2.96 13.03 -24.55
C ASN A 127 -3.80 11.88 -23.97
N ARG A 128 -5.12 11.98 -24.04
CA ARG A 128 -6.05 10.92 -23.65
C ARG A 128 -5.91 9.66 -24.50
N GLU A 129 -5.91 9.79 -25.83
CA GLU A 129 -5.69 8.64 -26.72
C GLU A 129 -4.29 8.03 -26.53
N LYS A 130 -3.27 8.88 -26.34
CA LYS A 130 -1.91 8.42 -26.03
C LYS A 130 -1.87 7.63 -24.73
N ALA A 131 -2.53 8.10 -23.68
CA ALA A 131 -2.60 7.41 -22.39
C ALA A 131 -3.32 6.06 -22.49
N LYS A 132 -4.44 5.97 -23.24
CA LYS A 132 -5.14 4.69 -23.51
C LYS A 132 -4.23 3.66 -24.18
N LEU A 133 -3.52 4.07 -25.22
CA LEU A 133 -2.58 3.19 -25.93
C LEU A 133 -1.37 2.82 -25.07
N ALA A 134 -0.96 3.73 -24.20
CA ALA A 134 0.19 3.52 -23.32
C ALA A 134 -0.10 2.53 -22.19
N THR A 135 -1.30 2.55 -21.62
CA THR A 135 -1.71 1.59 -20.58
C THR A 135 -1.72 0.16 -21.11
N GLU A 136 -2.01 -0.03 -22.41
CA GLU A 136 -1.97 -1.36 -23.03
C GLU A 136 -0.54 -1.91 -23.17
N ASN A 137 0.46 -1.06 -23.44
CA ASN A 137 1.79 -1.49 -23.84
C ASN A 137 2.90 -1.08 -22.87
N TRP A 138 2.66 -0.15 -21.94
CA TRP A 138 3.67 0.43 -21.07
C TRP A 138 4.86 1.07 -21.82
N ASN A 139 4.57 1.73 -22.92
CA ASN A 139 5.61 2.41 -23.72
C ASN A 139 5.84 3.85 -23.24
N TYR A 140 6.28 4.01 -22.00
CA TYR A 140 6.65 5.29 -21.37
C TYR A 140 7.99 5.14 -20.65
N PRO A 141 8.77 6.22 -20.48
CA PRO A 141 10.04 6.16 -19.76
C PRO A 141 9.86 5.89 -18.26
N ILE A 142 8.77 6.39 -17.66
CA ILE A 142 8.45 6.18 -16.25
C ILE A 142 7.02 5.66 -16.14
N ILE A 143 6.84 4.54 -15.44
CA ILE A 143 5.54 3.91 -15.22
C ILE A 143 5.34 3.74 -13.73
N VAL A 144 4.19 4.19 -13.22
CA VAL A 144 3.76 3.98 -11.83
C VAL A 144 2.52 3.09 -11.85
N THR A 145 2.60 1.95 -11.18
CA THR A 145 1.55 0.93 -11.22
C THR A 145 1.39 0.22 -9.86
N THR A 146 0.44 -0.72 -9.77
CA THR A 146 0.28 -1.58 -8.59
C THR A 146 1.14 -2.84 -8.70
N ASN A 147 1.51 -3.44 -7.55
CA ASN A 147 2.08 -4.80 -7.51
C ASN A 147 1.17 -5.81 -8.21
N VAL A 148 -0.15 -5.68 -8.02
CA VAL A 148 -1.17 -6.52 -8.66
C VAL A 148 -1.05 -6.43 -10.17
N GLN A 149 -1.12 -5.22 -10.74
CA GLN A 149 -1.06 -5.02 -12.19
C GLN A 149 0.27 -5.49 -12.79
N LEU A 150 1.38 -5.30 -12.08
CA LEU A 150 2.70 -5.78 -12.52
C LEU A 150 2.73 -7.31 -12.58
N PHE A 151 2.47 -7.98 -11.46
CA PHE A 151 2.64 -9.42 -11.38
C PHE A 151 1.54 -10.18 -12.13
N GLU A 152 0.28 -9.74 -12.09
CA GLU A 152 -0.75 -10.36 -12.90
C GLU A 152 -0.48 -10.23 -14.40
N SER A 153 0.16 -9.12 -14.86
CA SER A 153 0.62 -9.04 -16.25
C SER A 153 1.76 -10.02 -16.56
N MET A 154 2.66 -10.30 -15.60
CA MET A 154 3.76 -11.26 -15.78
C MET A 154 3.25 -12.70 -15.90
N PHE A 155 2.16 -13.04 -15.22
CA PHE A 155 1.56 -14.38 -15.24
C PHE A 155 0.33 -14.51 -16.15
N SER A 156 -0.04 -13.45 -16.88
CA SER A 156 -1.21 -13.47 -17.74
C SER A 156 -1.02 -14.33 -18.99
N ASN A 157 -2.11 -15.02 -19.40
CA ASN A 157 -2.22 -15.69 -20.70
C ASN A 157 -2.99 -14.85 -21.73
N LYS A 158 -3.51 -13.67 -21.31
CA LYS A 158 -4.28 -12.78 -22.20
C LYS A 158 -3.33 -11.92 -23.02
N THR A 159 -3.53 -11.87 -24.33
CA THR A 159 -2.71 -11.10 -25.26
C THR A 159 -2.68 -9.60 -24.94
N SER A 160 -3.77 -9.04 -24.42
CA SER A 160 -3.85 -7.64 -23.94
C SER A 160 -2.83 -7.34 -22.87
N ASP A 161 -2.69 -8.23 -21.90
CA ASP A 161 -1.81 -8.04 -20.75
C ASP A 161 -0.37 -8.37 -21.09
N CYS A 162 -0.16 -9.42 -21.90
CA CYS A 162 1.17 -9.82 -22.38
C CYS A 162 1.87 -8.75 -23.24
N ARG A 163 1.12 -7.79 -23.82
CA ARG A 163 1.74 -6.67 -24.56
C ARG A 163 2.71 -5.83 -23.74
N LYS A 164 2.53 -5.79 -22.41
CA LYS A 164 3.39 -5.04 -21.49
C LYS A 164 4.77 -5.68 -21.33
N LEU A 165 4.85 -7.01 -21.47
CA LEU A 165 6.05 -7.80 -21.15
C LEU A 165 7.27 -7.40 -21.97
N HIS A 166 7.11 -7.12 -23.28
CA HIS A 166 8.23 -6.70 -24.12
C HIS A 166 8.83 -5.36 -23.69
N ASN A 167 8.02 -4.52 -23.06
CA ASN A 167 8.44 -3.24 -22.52
C ASN A 167 9.01 -3.34 -21.09
N MET A 168 8.89 -4.49 -20.42
CA MET A 168 9.62 -4.77 -19.19
C MET A 168 11.08 -5.15 -19.45
N ALA A 169 11.41 -5.64 -20.65
CA ALA A 169 12.79 -5.99 -21.00
C ALA A 169 13.70 -4.74 -20.93
N ASN A 170 14.94 -4.95 -20.45
CA ASN A 170 15.93 -3.91 -20.25
C ASN A 170 15.38 -2.70 -19.47
N SER A 171 14.65 -2.95 -18.39
CA SER A 171 14.07 -1.92 -17.52
C SER A 171 14.47 -2.13 -16.05
N ILE A 172 14.24 -1.12 -15.22
CA ILE A 172 14.34 -1.26 -13.77
C ILE A 172 12.93 -1.43 -13.20
N LEU A 173 12.76 -2.47 -12.39
CA LEU A 173 11.58 -2.65 -11.57
C LEU A 173 11.89 -2.15 -10.15
N VAL A 174 11.17 -1.13 -9.71
CA VAL A 174 11.22 -0.64 -8.32
C VAL A 174 9.98 -1.17 -7.62
N LEU A 175 10.18 -2.09 -6.67
CA LEU A 175 9.11 -2.67 -5.87
C LEU A 175 9.08 -1.97 -4.52
N ASP A 176 8.12 -1.07 -4.33
CA ASP A 176 7.99 -0.32 -3.07
C ASP A 176 7.16 -1.11 -2.05
N GLU A 177 7.52 -0.93 -0.76
CA GLU A 177 6.93 -1.66 0.38
C GLU A 177 6.89 -3.17 0.15
N VAL A 178 8.03 -3.74 -0.23
CA VAL A 178 8.16 -5.16 -0.65
C VAL A 178 7.69 -6.18 0.40
N GLN A 179 7.66 -5.80 1.69
CA GLN A 179 7.10 -6.63 2.76
C GLN A 179 5.60 -6.88 2.61
N MET A 180 4.92 -6.11 1.75
CA MET A 180 3.49 -6.28 1.45
C MET A 180 3.20 -7.31 0.36
N LEU A 181 4.24 -7.94 -0.21
CA LEU A 181 4.04 -9.04 -1.15
C LEU A 181 3.35 -10.22 -0.46
N PRO A 182 2.30 -10.79 -1.08
CA PRO A 182 1.54 -11.87 -0.46
C PRO A 182 2.41 -13.13 -0.36
N THR A 183 2.56 -13.64 0.86
CA THR A 183 3.41 -14.81 1.14
C THR A 183 2.97 -16.06 0.39
N GLY A 184 1.67 -16.25 0.13
CA GLY A 184 1.13 -17.37 -0.63
C GLY A 184 1.52 -17.40 -2.12
N PHE A 185 2.04 -16.29 -2.66
CA PHE A 185 2.54 -16.18 -4.02
C PHE A 185 4.04 -15.82 -4.08
N LEU A 186 4.71 -15.79 -2.94
CA LEU A 186 6.05 -15.22 -2.85
C LEU A 186 7.07 -16.04 -3.67
N GLN A 187 6.97 -17.36 -3.69
CA GLN A 187 7.89 -18.20 -4.47
C GLN A 187 7.73 -18.03 -5.98
N PRO A 188 6.51 -18.11 -6.56
CA PRO A 188 6.29 -17.79 -7.98
C PRO A 188 6.79 -16.39 -8.38
N ILE A 189 6.52 -15.37 -7.54
CA ILE A 189 6.96 -13.99 -7.78
C ILE A 189 8.50 -13.92 -7.84
N VAL A 190 9.19 -14.49 -6.86
CA VAL A 190 10.66 -14.49 -6.81
C VAL A 190 11.25 -15.24 -8.00
N ASP A 191 10.69 -16.40 -8.34
CA ASP A 191 11.17 -17.18 -9.49
C ASP A 191 10.95 -16.44 -10.82
N ALA A 192 9.82 -15.73 -10.98
CA ALA A 192 9.57 -14.90 -12.14
C ALA A 192 10.57 -13.72 -12.22
N LEU A 193 10.84 -13.03 -11.11
CA LEU A 193 11.81 -11.94 -11.07
C LEU A 193 13.23 -12.42 -11.46
N LYS A 194 13.65 -13.61 -10.98
CA LYS A 194 14.92 -14.22 -11.39
C LYS A 194 14.97 -14.49 -12.89
N ALA A 195 13.92 -15.12 -13.43
CA ALA A 195 13.84 -15.42 -14.86
C ALA A 195 13.86 -14.13 -15.72
N TYR A 196 13.16 -13.09 -15.30
CA TYR A 196 13.16 -11.79 -16.00
C TYR A 196 14.52 -11.08 -15.92
N GLN A 197 15.21 -11.18 -14.79
CA GLN A 197 16.55 -10.62 -14.64
C GLN A 197 17.54 -11.32 -15.58
N GLU A 198 17.49 -12.64 -15.63
CA GLU A 198 18.40 -13.46 -16.44
C GLU A 198 18.11 -13.33 -17.95
N MET A 199 16.82 -13.44 -18.34
CA MET A 199 16.41 -13.53 -19.75
C MET A 199 16.20 -12.17 -20.40
N PHE A 200 15.71 -11.19 -19.66
CA PHE A 200 15.31 -9.87 -20.18
C PHE A 200 16.22 -8.73 -19.71
N GLY A 201 17.24 -9.03 -18.90
CA GLY A 201 18.25 -8.07 -18.47
C GLY A 201 17.69 -6.92 -17.63
N ILE A 202 16.67 -7.18 -16.83
CA ILE A 202 16.13 -6.19 -15.88
C ILE A 202 17.07 -6.04 -14.67
N SER A 203 16.94 -4.91 -13.96
CA SER A 203 17.39 -4.78 -12.58
C SER A 203 16.18 -4.60 -11.67
N VAL A 204 16.25 -5.12 -10.46
CA VAL A 204 15.17 -5.01 -9.47
C VAL A 204 15.67 -4.28 -8.24
N LEU A 205 14.95 -3.25 -7.83
CA LEU A 205 15.20 -2.50 -6.59
C LEU A 205 14.04 -2.73 -5.62
N PHE A 206 14.30 -3.42 -4.54
CA PHE A 206 13.38 -3.56 -3.42
C PHE A 206 13.51 -2.38 -2.49
N THR A 207 12.41 -1.65 -2.26
CA THR A 207 12.42 -0.52 -1.31
C THR A 207 11.49 -0.80 -0.14
N THR A 208 11.97 -0.53 1.07
CA THR A 208 11.20 -0.80 2.28
C THR A 208 11.75 -0.04 3.48
N ALA A 209 10.92 0.16 4.50
CA ALA A 209 11.39 0.59 5.83
C ALA A 209 11.75 -0.62 6.71
N SER A 210 11.22 -1.81 6.41
CA SER A 210 11.39 -3.06 7.15
C SER A 210 11.60 -4.21 6.18
N GLN A 211 12.85 -4.63 5.99
CA GLN A 211 13.19 -5.57 4.93
C GLN A 211 12.76 -7.00 5.26
N PRO A 212 11.89 -7.62 4.42
CA PRO A 212 11.60 -9.04 4.52
C PRO A 212 12.82 -9.86 4.06
N VAL A 213 12.88 -11.11 4.48
CA VAL A 213 13.94 -12.03 4.03
C VAL A 213 13.57 -12.56 2.65
N LEU A 214 14.16 -11.97 1.61
CA LEU A 214 13.98 -12.38 0.22
C LEU A 214 15.20 -13.13 -0.33
N SER A 215 16.27 -13.24 0.44
CA SER A 215 17.52 -13.89 0.04
C SER A 215 17.76 -15.19 0.79
N GLY A 216 18.46 -16.13 0.12
CA GLY A 216 18.86 -17.38 0.71
C GLY A 216 17.75 -18.43 0.77
N LEU A 217 18.02 -19.49 1.53
CA LEU A 217 17.08 -20.57 1.81
C LEU A 217 16.50 -20.38 3.21
N ILE A 218 15.19 -20.42 3.33
CA ILE A 218 14.50 -20.55 4.62
C ILE A 218 13.84 -21.92 4.62
N GLU A 219 14.32 -22.80 5.48
CA GLU A 219 13.77 -24.14 5.66
C GLU A 219 12.42 -24.05 6.37
N GLY A 220 11.42 -24.66 5.75
CA GLY A 220 10.08 -24.77 6.32
C GLY A 220 9.91 -26.02 7.15
N THR A 221 8.68 -26.30 7.56
CA THR A 221 8.32 -27.52 8.31
C THR A 221 8.43 -28.79 7.46
N ASN A 222 8.49 -28.66 6.16
CA ASN A 222 8.70 -29.73 5.19
C ASN A 222 9.32 -29.14 3.88
N PRO A 223 9.91 -29.96 2.98
CA PRO A 223 10.57 -29.45 1.77
C PRO A 223 9.66 -28.64 0.81
N LYS A 224 8.33 -28.81 0.86
CA LYS A 224 7.38 -27.99 0.07
C LYS A 224 7.19 -26.61 0.67
N ALA A 225 7.53 -26.45 1.93
CA ALA A 225 7.45 -25.19 2.67
C ALA A 225 8.78 -24.42 2.64
N ASP A 226 9.82 -24.93 1.96
CA ASP A 226 11.08 -24.21 1.81
C ASP A 226 10.88 -22.98 0.91
N PHE A 227 11.31 -21.84 1.40
CA PHE A 227 11.40 -20.63 0.58
C PHE A 227 12.80 -20.50 -0.03
N LYS A 228 12.86 -20.52 -1.36
CA LYS A 228 14.10 -20.38 -2.13
C LYS A 228 14.21 -18.95 -2.66
N GLY A 229 14.80 -18.09 -1.86
CA GLY A 229 14.97 -16.68 -2.18
C GLY A 229 15.96 -16.42 -3.32
N ILE A 230 16.30 -15.16 -3.49
CA ILE A 230 17.30 -14.66 -4.44
C ILE A 230 18.68 -14.89 -3.83
N GLU A 231 19.64 -15.38 -4.59
CA GLU A 231 20.97 -15.71 -4.06
C GLU A 231 21.71 -14.46 -3.56
N HIS A 232 21.69 -13.39 -4.35
CA HIS A 232 22.40 -12.16 -4.06
C HIS A 232 21.50 -10.93 -4.23
N ILE A 233 21.14 -10.31 -3.11
CA ILE A 233 20.53 -8.98 -3.07
C ILE A 233 21.55 -8.02 -2.45
N LYS A 234 21.95 -7.00 -3.20
CA LYS A 234 22.93 -6.01 -2.73
C LYS A 234 22.23 -4.86 -2.03
N GLU A 235 22.47 -4.74 -0.72
CA GLU A 235 21.96 -3.57 0.04
C GLU A 235 22.74 -2.32 -0.37
N ILE A 236 22.00 -1.25 -0.70
CA ILE A 236 22.55 0.04 -1.14
C ILE A 236 23.11 0.82 0.05
N ILE A 237 22.44 0.76 1.20
CA ILE A 237 22.85 1.45 2.41
C ILE A 237 23.62 0.51 3.32
N PRO A 238 24.91 0.75 3.54
CA PRO A 238 25.70 -0.06 4.45
C PRO A 238 25.19 -0.02 5.89
N GLU A 239 25.33 -1.13 6.63
CA GLU A 239 24.90 -1.22 8.03
C GLU A 239 25.57 -0.18 8.93
N GLU A 240 26.82 0.21 8.60
CA GLU A 240 27.60 1.21 9.33
C GLU A 240 26.94 2.59 9.38
N PHE A 241 26.00 2.86 8.47
CA PHE A 241 25.21 4.10 8.50
C PHE A 241 24.26 4.13 9.70
N ALA A 242 23.96 2.99 10.30
CA ALA A 242 23.08 2.87 11.47
C ALA A 242 21.81 3.74 11.37
N LEU A 243 21.17 3.75 10.19
CA LEU A 243 20.03 4.65 9.89
C LEU A 243 18.87 4.46 10.85
N HIS A 244 18.64 3.23 11.31
CA HIS A 244 17.56 2.93 12.24
C HIS A 244 17.76 3.63 13.59
N ASP A 245 19.00 3.67 14.09
CA ASP A 245 19.32 4.39 15.33
C ASP A 245 19.32 5.89 15.13
N GLN A 246 19.87 6.36 14.02
CA GLN A 246 19.94 7.79 13.71
C GLN A 246 18.57 8.43 13.50
N LEU A 247 17.63 7.68 12.92
CA LEU A 247 16.25 8.12 12.63
C LEU A 247 15.25 7.70 13.72
N ARG A 248 15.72 7.12 14.83
CA ARG A 248 14.85 6.75 15.94
C ARG A 248 14.25 8.01 16.56
N ARG A 249 12.93 8.14 16.43
CA ARG A 249 12.15 9.31 16.87
C ARG A 249 10.92 8.90 17.66
N VAL A 250 10.77 7.60 17.92
CA VAL A 250 9.60 7.03 18.57
C VAL A 250 10.04 6.07 19.65
N LYS A 251 9.39 6.15 20.80
CA LYS A 251 9.48 5.19 21.89
C LYS A 251 8.26 4.25 21.81
N LEU A 252 8.52 2.95 21.80
CA LEU A 252 7.48 1.94 21.90
C LEU A 252 7.20 1.58 23.35
N ALA A 253 5.93 1.44 23.68
CA ALA A 253 5.46 0.86 24.95
C ALA A 253 4.43 -0.23 24.61
N ILE A 254 4.59 -1.41 25.21
CA ILE A 254 3.78 -2.59 24.91
C ILE A 254 2.95 -2.90 26.15
N ASP A 255 1.64 -3.10 25.94
CA ASP A 255 0.68 -3.52 26.97
C ASP A 255 -0.11 -4.72 26.44
N ASP A 256 0.38 -5.92 26.70
CA ASP A 256 -0.24 -7.18 26.27
C ASP A 256 -1.30 -7.69 27.28
N THR A 257 -1.73 -6.88 28.25
CA THR A 257 -2.61 -7.32 29.37
C THR A 257 -4.09 -7.43 29.00
N GLY A 258 -4.46 -7.21 27.75
CA GLY A 258 -5.87 -7.25 27.32
C GLY A 258 -6.71 -6.15 27.99
N ARG A 259 -7.09 -5.14 27.23
CA ARG A 259 -7.90 -4.00 27.71
C ARG A 259 -9.29 -4.01 27.12
N THR A 260 -10.25 -3.48 27.85
CA THR A 260 -11.59 -3.22 27.33
C THR A 260 -11.58 -2.01 26.39
N TYR A 261 -12.62 -1.87 25.57
CA TYR A 261 -12.79 -0.70 24.71
C TYR A 261 -12.84 0.60 25.53
N ASP A 262 -13.50 0.59 26.69
CA ASP A 262 -13.62 1.76 27.56
C ASP A 262 -12.27 2.19 28.12
N GLU A 263 -11.43 1.24 28.56
CA GLU A 263 -10.08 1.53 29.04
C GLU A 263 -9.19 2.10 27.93
N ILE A 264 -9.28 1.55 26.70
CA ILE A 264 -8.52 2.09 25.57
C ILE A 264 -9.02 3.46 25.16
N ALA A 265 -10.34 3.67 25.08
CA ALA A 265 -10.93 4.97 24.78
C ALA A 265 -10.53 6.02 25.82
N ALA A 266 -10.51 5.66 27.10
CA ALA A 266 -10.04 6.54 28.18
C ALA A 266 -8.55 6.92 27.99
N LYS A 267 -7.66 5.93 27.76
CA LYS A 267 -6.23 6.18 27.50
C LYS A 267 -6.00 7.04 26.25
N VAL A 268 -6.70 6.79 25.17
CA VAL A 268 -6.64 7.59 23.92
C VAL A 268 -7.08 9.04 24.21
N SER A 269 -8.09 9.20 25.08
CA SER A 269 -8.65 10.51 25.43
C SER A 269 -7.74 11.39 26.29
N GLU A 270 -6.72 10.80 26.93
CA GLU A 270 -5.67 11.56 27.66
C GLU A 270 -4.83 12.44 26.72
N TYR A 271 -4.83 12.15 25.42
CA TYR A 271 -4.00 12.84 24.43
C TYR A 271 -4.84 13.76 23.53
N ASN A 272 -4.33 14.96 23.32
CA ASN A 272 -4.98 15.96 22.49
C ASN A 272 -4.90 15.62 20.98
N LYS A 273 -3.73 15.16 20.51
CA LYS A 273 -3.53 14.74 19.12
C LYS A 273 -3.05 13.31 19.09
N VAL A 274 -3.93 12.39 18.66
CA VAL A 274 -3.67 10.96 18.72
C VAL A 274 -4.30 10.21 17.56
N LEU A 275 -3.58 9.21 17.06
CA LEU A 275 -4.05 8.23 16.09
C LEU A 275 -4.13 6.87 16.79
N CYS A 276 -5.28 6.22 16.72
CA CYS A 276 -5.46 4.84 17.19
C CYS A 276 -5.79 3.94 16.00
N ILE A 277 -4.95 2.92 15.77
CA ILE A 277 -5.07 1.98 14.66
C ILE A 277 -5.47 0.62 15.21
N VAL A 278 -6.55 0.05 14.67
CA VAL A 278 -7.10 -1.24 15.08
C VAL A 278 -7.23 -2.21 13.91
N ASN A 279 -7.44 -3.49 14.23
CA ASN A 279 -7.40 -4.57 13.25
C ASN A 279 -8.73 -4.77 12.51
N THR A 280 -9.86 -4.43 13.14
CA THR A 280 -11.18 -4.66 12.54
C THR A 280 -12.00 -3.39 12.41
N ARG A 281 -12.95 -3.39 11.48
CA ARG A 281 -13.90 -2.30 11.29
C ARG A 281 -14.79 -2.13 12.53
N LYS A 282 -15.16 -3.26 13.18
CA LYS A 282 -15.95 -3.27 14.41
C LYS A 282 -15.19 -2.58 15.53
N ASP A 283 -13.92 -2.96 15.78
CA ASP A 283 -13.10 -2.35 16.83
C ASP A 283 -12.95 -0.84 16.61
N ALA A 284 -12.79 -0.43 15.33
CA ALA A 284 -12.69 0.98 14.98
C ALA A 284 -13.97 1.75 15.33
N LYS A 285 -15.14 1.19 15.02
CA LYS A 285 -16.43 1.81 15.36
C LYS A 285 -16.66 1.84 16.86
N GLU A 286 -16.45 0.74 17.57
CA GLU A 286 -16.61 0.62 19.01
C GLU A 286 -15.76 1.65 19.78
N LEU A 287 -14.51 1.83 19.39
CA LEU A 287 -13.65 2.84 19.99
C LEU A 287 -14.07 4.28 19.60
N TYR A 288 -14.44 4.50 18.34
CA TYR A 288 -14.89 5.81 17.89
C TYR A 288 -16.14 6.29 18.66
N ASP A 289 -17.10 5.41 18.87
CA ASP A 289 -18.36 5.75 19.57
C ASP A 289 -18.10 6.09 21.05
N ARG A 290 -17.09 5.47 21.70
CA ARG A 290 -16.73 5.71 23.11
C ARG A 290 -15.86 6.95 23.34
N LEU A 291 -15.26 7.52 22.28
CA LEU A 291 -14.49 8.75 22.44
C LEU A 291 -15.40 9.92 22.85
N PRO A 292 -14.95 10.79 23.77
CA PRO A 292 -15.70 11.98 24.17
C PRO A 292 -15.88 12.98 23.01
N ASN A 293 -16.90 13.80 23.11
CA ASN A 293 -17.20 14.87 22.13
C ASN A 293 -16.61 16.22 22.55
N ASP A 294 -15.43 16.22 23.17
CA ASP A 294 -14.70 17.39 23.67
C ASP A 294 -13.76 18.02 22.64
N GLY A 295 -13.74 17.47 21.43
CA GLY A 295 -12.90 17.91 20.33
C GLY A 295 -13.32 17.31 19.00
N VAL A 296 -12.42 17.35 18.01
CA VAL A 296 -12.65 16.69 16.72
C VAL A 296 -12.29 15.24 16.80
N LYS A 297 -13.26 14.35 16.61
CA LYS A 297 -13.03 12.91 16.44
C LYS A 297 -13.34 12.49 15.01
N LEU A 298 -12.46 11.69 14.41
CA LEU A 298 -12.56 11.23 13.02
C LEU A 298 -12.35 9.72 12.94
N HIS A 299 -13.01 9.11 11.97
CA HIS A 299 -12.94 7.69 11.71
C HIS A 299 -12.40 7.43 10.31
N LEU A 300 -11.59 6.39 10.13
CA LEU A 300 -11.08 5.96 8.84
C LEU A 300 -11.15 4.44 8.71
N SER A 301 -12.00 3.94 7.83
CA SER A 301 -12.09 2.52 7.51
C SER A 301 -12.49 2.28 6.06
N ARG A 302 -12.34 1.05 5.58
CA ARG A 302 -12.82 0.63 4.26
C ARG A 302 -14.34 0.58 4.12
N MET A 303 -15.10 0.98 5.15
CA MET A 303 -16.54 1.21 5.06
C MET A 303 -16.87 2.60 4.50
N MET A 304 -15.87 3.46 4.37
CA MET A 304 -15.97 4.74 3.67
C MET A 304 -15.57 4.55 2.21
N CYS A 305 -16.33 5.14 1.28
CA CYS A 305 -15.96 5.14 -0.13
C CYS A 305 -14.68 5.98 -0.37
N PRO A 306 -13.96 5.77 -1.48
CA PRO A 306 -12.71 6.48 -1.76
C PRO A 306 -12.81 8.01 -1.69
N ALA A 307 -13.89 8.63 -2.19
CA ALA A 307 -14.11 10.08 -2.11
C ALA A 307 -14.19 10.55 -0.65
N HIS A 308 -14.99 9.88 0.18
CA HIS A 308 -15.14 10.19 1.61
C HIS A 308 -13.80 10.02 2.36
N LEU A 309 -13.05 8.95 2.09
CA LEU A 309 -11.71 8.74 2.67
C LEU A 309 -10.76 9.89 2.31
N HIS A 310 -10.75 10.30 1.04
CA HIS A 310 -9.89 11.38 0.56
C HIS A 310 -10.20 12.71 1.27
N GLU A 311 -11.47 13.06 1.37
CA GLU A 311 -11.93 14.25 2.09
C GLU A 311 -11.53 14.22 3.57
N THR A 312 -11.78 13.09 4.25
CA THR A 312 -11.45 12.92 5.68
C THR A 312 -9.95 13.02 5.94
N ILE A 313 -9.12 12.40 5.09
CA ILE A 313 -7.66 12.50 5.18
C ILE A 313 -7.20 13.95 4.95
N GLY A 314 -7.78 14.65 3.98
CA GLY A 314 -7.53 16.06 3.74
C GLY A 314 -7.85 16.93 4.97
N LYS A 315 -9.00 16.69 5.60
CA LYS A 315 -9.41 17.34 6.84
C LYS A 315 -8.43 17.08 7.99
N ILE A 316 -7.97 15.83 8.17
CA ILE A 316 -6.96 15.48 9.19
C ILE A 316 -5.68 16.28 8.95
N LYS A 317 -5.18 16.32 7.72
CA LYS A 317 -3.96 17.06 7.37
C LYS A 317 -4.05 18.55 7.70
N THR A 318 -5.19 19.16 7.41
CA THR A 318 -5.47 20.58 7.73
C THR A 318 -5.48 20.79 9.23
N LEU A 319 -6.27 20.01 9.98
CA LEU A 319 -6.38 20.11 11.44
C LEU A 319 -5.06 19.92 12.18
N LEU A 320 -4.17 19.08 11.65
CA LEU A 320 -2.85 18.86 12.25
C LEU A 320 -1.87 20.00 11.96
N LYS A 321 -2.01 20.70 10.81
CA LYS A 321 -1.15 21.82 10.41
C LYS A 321 -1.50 23.13 11.11
N ASP A 322 -2.77 23.47 11.13
CA ASP A 322 -3.24 24.83 11.49
C ASP A 322 -3.11 25.16 12.99
N GLY A 323 -2.92 24.15 13.84
CA GLY A 323 -2.80 24.34 15.29
C GLY A 323 -4.08 24.91 15.95
N LEU A 324 -5.12 25.23 15.16
CA LEU A 324 -6.37 25.88 15.60
C LEU A 324 -7.24 24.94 16.44
N GLN A 325 -7.16 23.63 16.19
CA GLN A 325 -7.88 22.62 16.96
C GLN A 325 -6.94 21.95 17.96
N PRO A 326 -7.14 22.18 19.25
CA PRO A 326 -6.27 21.58 20.26
C PRO A 326 -6.45 20.06 20.37
N ILE A 327 -7.67 19.56 20.12
CA ILE A 327 -8.02 18.15 20.29
C ILE A 327 -8.43 17.55 18.94
N VAL A 328 -7.63 16.58 18.44
CA VAL A 328 -7.88 15.81 17.21
C VAL A 328 -7.58 14.35 17.48
N ARG A 329 -8.62 13.52 17.58
CA ARG A 329 -8.51 12.08 17.80
C ARG A 329 -8.99 11.34 16.58
N VAL A 330 -8.16 10.44 16.06
CA VAL A 330 -8.46 9.65 14.87
C VAL A 330 -8.44 8.17 15.23
N ILE A 331 -9.54 7.48 14.96
CA ILE A 331 -9.60 6.02 15.01
C ILE A 331 -9.58 5.48 13.59
N ALA A 332 -8.67 4.58 13.29
CA ALA A 332 -8.49 4.05 11.95
C ALA A 332 -8.30 2.53 11.94
N THR A 333 -8.60 1.89 10.83
CA THR A 333 -8.10 0.55 10.52
C THR A 333 -6.71 0.64 9.89
N GLN A 334 -6.09 -0.50 9.55
CA GLN A 334 -4.73 -0.57 8.96
C GLN A 334 -4.54 0.23 7.67
N LEU A 335 -5.60 0.75 7.07
CA LEU A 335 -5.52 1.53 5.82
C LEU A 335 -4.59 2.76 5.92
N VAL A 336 -4.31 3.25 7.15
CA VAL A 336 -3.42 4.41 7.39
C VAL A 336 -1.95 4.03 7.60
N GLU A 337 -1.64 2.74 7.77
CA GLU A 337 -0.27 2.24 7.98
C GLU A 337 0.61 2.48 6.76
N ALA A 338 0.03 2.34 5.57
CA ALA A 338 0.72 2.65 4.32
C ALA A 338 -0.09 3.63 3.47
N GLY A 339 0.58 4.48 2.70
CA GLY A 339 -0.06 5.34 1.72
C GLY A 339 -0.68 6.64 2.22
N VAL A 340 -0.80 6.84 3.52
CA VAL A 340 -1.37 8.07 4.07
C VAL A 340 -0.27 8.89 4.74
N ASP A 341 -0.11 10.13 4.29
CA ASP A 341 0.86 11.06 4.84
C ASP A 341 0.25 11.88 5.99
N ILE A 342 0.27 11.30 7.19
CA ILE A 342 -0.20 11.92 8.44
C ILE A 342 0.90 11.79 9.50
N ASP A 343 0.95 12.77 10.41
CA ASP A 343 1.96 12.85 11.46
C ASP A 343 1.31 13.21 12.81
N PHE A 344 1.33 12.26 13.74
CA PHE A 344 0.77 12.44 15.08
C PHE A 344 1.87 12.35 16.15
N PRO A 345 1.79 13.09 17.24
CA PRO A 345 2.74 12.96 18.35
C PRO A 345 2.59 11.65 19.11
N VAL A 346 1.39 11.06 19.10
CA VAL A 346 1.06 9.81 19.79
C VAL A 346 0.27 8.90 18.88
N VAL A 347 0.65 7.62 18.86
CA VAL A 347 -0.04 6.57 18.09
C VAL A 347 -0.33 5.39 19.02
N PHE A 348 -1.56 4.89 18.99
CA PHE A 348 -1.96 3.63 19.57
C PHE A 348 -2.11 2.60 18.44
N ARG A 349 -1.58 1.40 18.64
CA ARG A 349 -1.72 0.29 17.68
C ARG A 349 -2.19 -0.96 18.41
N GLN A 350 -3.33 -1.50 18.01
CA GLN A 350 -3.74 -2.83 18.44
C GLN A 350 -2.69 -3.85 18.02
N GLU A 351 -2.46 -4.86 18.82
CA GLU A 351 -1.49 -5.92 18.54
C GLU A 351 -1.56 -6.45 17.11
N ALA A 352 -0.40 -6.63 16.48
CA ALA A 352 -0.26 -7.08 15.10
C ALA A 352 1.16 -7.63 14.87
N GLY A 353 1.47 -7.99 13.63
CA GLY A 353 2.84 -8.30 13.23
C GLY A 353 3.78 -7.11 13.43
N LEU A 354 5.06 -7.40 13.59
CA LEU A 354 6.08 -6.37 13.85
C LEU A 354 6.16 -5.34 12.72
N ASP A 355 6.03 -5.76 11.48
CA ASP A 355 5.99 -4.92 10.28
C ASP A 355 4.86 -3.88 10.36
N SER A 356 3.66 -4.30 10.74
CA SER A 356 2.50 -3.44 10.92
C SER A 356 2.68 -2.46 12.10
N VAL A 357 3.22 -2.94 13.22
CA VAL A 357 3.54 -2.07 14.37
C VAL A 357 4.54 -0.97 13.99
N LEU A 358 5.59 -1.31 13.23
CA LEU A 358 6.58 -0.33 12.79
C LEU A 358 6.03 0.64 11.74
N GLN A 359 5.12 0.20 10.88
CA GLN A 359 4.40 1.09 9.95
C GLN A 359 3.52 2.10 10.71
N ALA A 360 2.81 1.64 11.74
CA ALA A 360 2.05 2.51 12.64
C ALA A 360 2.97 3.50 13.38
N ALA A 361 4.09 3.02 13.94
CA ALA A 361 5.11 3.87 14.55
C ALA A 361 5.68 4.90 13.57
N GLY A 362 5.75 4.57 12.28
CA GLY A 362 6.13 5.49 11.19
C GLY A 362 5.13 6.64 10.96
N ARG A 363 3.96 6.63 11.59
CA ARG A 363 2.97 7.74 11.62
C ARG A 363 3.12 8.60 12.88
N CYS A 364 4.01 8.20 13.79
CA CYS A 364 4.30 8.90 15.02
C CYS A 364 5.55 9.76 14.84
N ASN A 365 5.45 11.08 15.14
CA ASN A 365 6.55 12.04 15.04
C ASN A 365 7.35 11.91 13.72
N ARG A 366 6.62 11.71 12.64
CA ARG A 366 7.18 11.41 11.31
C ARG A 366 8.11 12.51 10.81
N GLU A 367 7.74 13.77 11.05
CA GLU A 367 8.53 14.94 10.64
C GLU A 367 9.58 15.36 11.69
N GLY A 368 9.66 14.66 12.82
CA GLY A 368 10.61 14.97 13.88
C GLY A 368 10.34 16.31 14.56
N ARG A 369 9.09 16.73 14.67
CA ARG A 369 8.68 18.01 15.30
C ARG A 369 8.85 17.98 16.82
N SER A 370 8.74 16.80 17.42
CA SER A 370 8.97 16.55 18.83
C SER A 370 10.29 15.81 19.02
N ALA A 371 10.93 15.98 20.17
CA ALA A 371 12.15 15.25 20.51
C ALA A 371 11.92 13.72 20.43
N MET A 372 10.75 13.25 20.91
CA MET A 372 10.36 11.86 20.91
C MET A 372 8.83 11.74 20.78
N GLY A 373 8.34 10.89 19.88
CA GLY A 373 6.95 10.46 19.80
C GLY A 373 6.72 9.18 20.62
N HIS A 374 5.46 8.87 20.91
CA HIS A 374 5.10 7.69 21.70
C HIS A 374 4.14 6.80 20.90
N THR A 375 4.51 5.54 20.72
CA THR A 375 3.64 4.53 20.16
C THR A 375 3.32 3.47 21.19
N PHE A 376 2.04 3.27 21.47
CA PHE A 376 1.52 2.28 22.41
C PHE A 376 0.95 1.10 21.66
N VAL A 377 1.49 -0.09 21.90
CA VAL A 377 0.92 -1.35 21.40
C VAL A 377 0.03 -1.92 22.49
N PHE A 378 -1.22 -2.27 22.16
CA PHE A 378 -2.20 -2.76 23.12
C PHE A 378 -2.97 -3.96 22.59
N SER A 379 -3.42 -4.81 23.50
CA SER A 379 -4.32 -5.93 23.25
C SER A 379 -5.73 -5.61 23.73
N LEU A 380 -6.75 -6.01 22.95
CA LEU A 380 -8.15 -5.94 23.38
C LEU A 380 -8.55 -7.22 24.10
N ALA A 381 -9.16 -7.09 25.29
CA ALA A 381 -9.70 -8.19 26.07
C ALA A 381 -10.97 -8.81 25.47
N ALA A 382 -11.56 -8.17 24.48
CA ALA A 382 -12.81 -8.58 23.89
C ALA A 382 -12.68 -9.99 23.27
N GLU A 383 -13.43 -10.91 23.89
CA GLU A 383 -13.80 -12.23 23.40
C GLU A 383 -12.75 -12.84 22.46
N LYS A 384 -11.95 -13.77 22.97
CA LYS A 384 -10.96 -14.62 22.30
C LYS A 384 -11.22 -14.84 20.78
N ARG A 385 -11.27 -13.79 20.01
CA ARG A 385 -11.13 -13.84 18.57
C ARG A 385 -9.64 -13.89 18.31
N ASN A 386 -9.09 -15.09 18.36
CA ASN A 386 -7.78 -15.29 17.79
C ASN A 386 -7.82 -14.70 16.37
N PRO A 387 -6.94 -13.77 16.00
CA PRO A 387 -6.85 -13.36 14.63
C PRO A 387 -6.68 -14.62 13.77
N PHE A 388 -7.42 -14.72 12.67
CA PHE A 388 -7.35 -15.88 11.78
C PHE A 388 -6.40 -15.61 10.63
N GLY A 389 -5.80 -16.68 10.07
CA GLY A 389 -4.97 -16.61 8.88
C GLY A 389 -3.67 -15.83 9.07
N SER A 390 -3.28 -15.07 8.08
CA SER A 390 -1.98 -14.37 8.02
C SER A 390 -1.74 -13.40 9.18
N MET A 391 -2.78 -12.81 9.75
CA MET A 391 -2.67 -11.93 10.91
C MET A 391 -2.29 -12.70 12.19
N ALA A 392 -2.85 -13.91 12.37
CA ALA A 392 -2.47 -14.78 13.48
C ALA A 392 -0.99 -15.20 13.38
N ASP A 393 -0.55 -15.59 12.17
CA ASP A 393 0.84 -15.97 11.94
C ASP A 393 1.79 -14.81 12.24
N SER A 394 1.46 -13.61 11.78
CA SER A 394 2.26 -12.40 11.98
C SER A 394 2.34 -12.01 13.46
N ASN A 395 1.22 -12.05 14.19
CA ASN A 395 1.21 -11.76 15.61
C ASN A 395 1.99 -12.81 16.41
N ASN A 396 1.81 -14.10 16.10
CA ASN A 396 2.56 -15.18 16.71
C ASN A 396 4.07 -15.10 16.43
N ALA A 397 4.47 -14.70 15.22
CA ALA A 397 5.88 -14.48 14.91
C ALA A 397 6.47 -13.35 15.78
N ARG A 398 5.73 -12.28 16.00
CA ARG A 398 6.11 -11.18 16.91
C ARG A 398 6.25 -11.65 18.36
N LEU A 399 5.27 -12.40 18.87
CA LEU A 399 5.26 -12.89 20.26
C LEU A 399 6.41 -13.88 20.56
N ASN A 400 6.99 -14.51 19.54
CA ASN A 400 8.13 -15.41 19.72
C ASN A 400 9.50 -14.70 19.58
N LEU A 401 9.52 -13.39 19.44
CA LEU A 401 10.77 -12.63 19.54
C LEU A 401 11.23 -12.59 21.00
N PRO A 402 12.54 -12.56 21.26
CA PRO A 402 13.05 -12.37 22.62
C PRO A 402 12.50 -11.08 23.27
N GLU A 403 12.18 -11.13 24.55
CA GLU A 403 11.57 -10.00 25.30
C GLU A 403 12.41 -8.71 25.21
N ASP A 404 13.74 -8.85 25.24
CA ASP A 404 14.67 -7.70 25.19
C ASP A 404 14.98 -7.22 23.77
N SER A 405 14.25 -7.71 22.76
CA SER A 405 14.50 -7.34 21.37
C SER A 405 14.25 -5.86 21.12
N ASP A 406 15.21 -5.19 20.51
CA ASP A 406 14.97 -3.87 19.93
C ASP A 406 14.16 -3.98 18.63
N TRP A 407 12.89 -3.65 18.69
CA TRP A 407 11.97 -3.81 17.57
C TRP A 407 12.33 -2.95 16.36
N PHE A 408 13.12 -1.90 16.52
CA PHE A 408 13.59 -1.09 15.41
C PHE A 408 14.89 -1.64 14.77
N ALA A 409 15.54 -2.62 15.40
CA ALA A 409 16.78 -3.17 14.86
C ALA A 409 16.52 -4.03 13.61
N PRO A 410 17.34 -3.91 12.55
CA PRO A 410 17.23 -4.75 11.35
C PRO A 410 17.34 -6.24 11.65
N SER A 411 18.17 -6.63 12.64
CA SER A 411 18.30 -8.01 13.08
C SER A 411 17.01 -8.58 13.66
N THR A 412 16.26 -7.79 14.43
CA THR A 412 14.96 -8.19 15.00
C THR A 412 13.93 -8.36 13.88
N MET A 413 13.93 -7.46 12.89
CA MET A 413 13.04 -7.59 11.72
C MET A 413 13.35 -8.85 10.92
N LYS A 414 14.65 -9.16 10.71
CA LYS A 414 15.07 -10.39 10.05
C LYS A 414 14.61 -11.61 10.83
N ALA A 415 14.80 -11.64 12.15
CA ALA A 415 14.35 -12.74 13.01
C ALA A 415 12.82 -12.90 12.93
N TYR A 416 12.07 -11.81 12.96
CA TYR A 416 10.62 -11.81 12.79
C TYR A 416 10.17 -12.46 11.46
N PHE A 417 10.75 -12.06 10.33
CA PHE A 417 10.39 -12.65 9.04
C PHE A 417 10.82 -14.12 8.93
N CYS A 418 11.97 -14.52 9.51
CA CYS A 418 12.34 -15.91 9.59
C CYS A 418 11.31 -16.73 10.41
N GLN A 419 10.86 -16.21 11.55
CA GLN A 419 9.80 -16.82 12.37
C GLN A 419 8.47 -16.91 11.61
N LEU A 420 8.11 -15.87 10.87
CA LEU A 420 6.88 -15.83 10.08
C LEU A 420 6.92 -16.85 8.94
N TYR A 421 8.05 -16.93 8.23
CA TYR A 421 8.21 -17.81 7.08
C TYR A 421 8.34 -19.29 7.49
N SER A 422 9.07 -19.60 8.57
CA SER A 422 9.21 -20.99 9.04
C SER A 422 7.88 -21.66 9.45
N ARG A 423 6.82 -20.86 9.66
CA ARG A 423 5.48 -21.37 10.00
C ARG A 423 4.59 -21.60 8.79
N LYS A 424 5.00 -21.09 7.61
CA LYS A 424 4.23 -21.26 6.39
C LYS A 424 4.29 -22.69 5.89
N GLN A 425 3.18 -23.19 5.38
CA GLN A 425 3.07 -24.52 4.80
C GLN A 425 3.53 -24.55 3.34
N THR A 426 3.46 -23.40 2.67
CA THR A 426 3.88 -23.19 1.30
C THR A 426 4.01 -21.71 1.01
N PHE A 427 4.82 -21.37 0.01
CA PHE A 427 4.93 -20.03 -0.58
C PHE A 427 4.35 -19.99 -2.01
N ASP A 428 3.62 -21.03 -2.38
CA ASP A 428 2.90 -21.19 -3.65
C ASP A 428 1.54 -21.86 -3.36
N GLU A 429 0.62 -21.14 -2.72
CA GLU A 429 -0.67 -21.65 -2.23
C GLU A 429 -1.60 -22.15 -3.35
N LYS A 430 -1.36 -21.70 -4.58
CA LYS A 430 -2.15 -22.05 -5.78
C LYS A 430 -1.43 -22.98 -6.74
N ASP A 431 -0.30 -23.55 -6.30
CA ASP A 431 0.54 -24.45 -7.11
C ASP A 431 0.93 -23.89 -8.50
N ILE A 432 1.17 -22.56 -8.58
CA ILE A 432 1.48 -21.84 -9.84
C ILE A 432 2.67 -22.48 -10.54
N LYS A 433 3.70 -22.86 -9.77
CA LYS A 433 4.89 -23.54 -10.33
C LYS A 433 4.55 -24.88 -10.96
N HIS A 434 3.65 -25.66 -10.36
CA HIS A 434 3.19 -26.92 -10.92
C HIS A 434 2.55 -26.70 -12.30
N TRP A 435 1.69 -25.70 -12.42
CA TRP A 435 1.01 -25.40 -13.69
C TRP A 435 1.96 -24.90 -14.77
N LEU A 436 2.98 -24.10 -14.42
CA LEU A 436 3.94 -23.54 -15.37
C LEU A 436 4.98 -24.57 -15.84
N TYR A 437 5.37 -25.50 -14.95
CA TYR A 437 6.48 -26.44 -15.22
C TYR A 437 6.01 -27.89 -15.42
N LYS A 438 4.73 -28.11 -15.73
CA LYS A 438 4.21 -29.44 -16.00
C LYS A 438 4.85 -30.01 -17.29
N PRO A 439 5.55 -31.16 -17.22
CA PRO A 439 6.40 -31.62 -18.33
C PRO A 439 5.64 -31.95 -19.62
N THR A 440 4.37 -32.30 -19.51
CA THR A 440 3.55 -32.84 -20.61
C THR A 440 2.53 -31.87 -21.16
N GLU A 441 2.28 -30.77 -20.46
CA GLU A 441 1.20 -29.84 -20.79
C GLU A 441 1.61 -28.41 -20.48
N LEU A 442 1.27 -27.47 -21.35
CA LEU A 442 1.47 -26.04 -21.13
C LEU A 442 0.20 -25.44 -20.51
N CYS A 443 0.13 -25.40 -19.18
CA CYS A 443 -1.06 -24.96 -18.44
C CYS A 443 -1.06 -23.46 -18.14
N PHE A 444 -0.64 -22.62 -19.09
CA PHE A 444 -0.56 -21.15 -18.89
C PHE A 444 -1.90 -20.50 -18.53
N GLU A 445 -3.00 -21.00 -19.09
CA GLU A 445 -4.34 -20.48 -18.78
C GLU A 445 -4.72 -20.77 -17.33
N THR A 446 -4.43 -21.99 -16.85
CA THR A 446 -4.70 -22.36 -15.45
C THR A 446 -3.81 -21.54 -14.50
N ALA A 447 -2.51 -21.46 -14.78
CA ALA A 447 -1.58 -20.65 -14.00
C ALA A 447 -2.04 -19.18 -13.92
N SER A 448 -2.48 -18.61 -15.04
CA SER A 448 -2.98 -17.23 -15.09
C SER A 448 -4.27 -17.02 -14.29
N LYS A 449 -5.20 -17.98 -14.31
CA LYS A 449 -6.45 -17.92 -13.54
C LYS A 449 -6.20 -18.05 -12.04
N GLU A 450 -5.30 -18.95 -11.66
CA GLU A 450 -4.96 -19.20 -10.26
C GLU A 450 -4.07 -18.08 -9.68
N PHE A 451 -3.28 -17.41 -10.51
CA PHE A 451 -2.45 -16.29 -10.09
C PHE A 451 -3.29 -15.01 -10.01
N SER A 452 -4.09 -14.90 -8.96
CA SER A 452 -4.84 -13.69 -8.62
C SER A 452 -4.38 -13.19 -7.25
N LEU A 453 -3.73 -12.04 -7.24
CA LEU A 453 -3.19 -11.43 -6.00
C LEU A 453 -4.28 -10.81 -5.12
N ILE A 454 -5.42 -10.52 -5.71
CA ILE A 454 -6.61 -10.05 -4.98
C ILE A 454 -7.68 -11.12 -5.12
N ASP A 455 -7.94 -11.85 -4.04
CA ASP A 455 -9.16 -12.65 -3.94
C ASP A 455 -10.34 -11.70 -3.76
N ASP A 456 -10.84 -11.15 -4.87
CA ASP A 456 -11.96 -10.21 -4.84
C ASP A 456 -13.29 -10.97 -4.70
N THR A 457 -13.53 -11.47 -3.49
CA THR A 457 -14.83 -11.97 -3.07
C THR A 457 -15.75 -10.85 -2.57
N SER A 458 -15.30 -9.61 -2.65
CA SER A 458 -16.08 -8.44 -2.24
C SER A 458 -17.07 -8.05 -3.34
N ILE A 459 -18.28 -7.70 -2.92
CA ILE A 459 -19.30 -7.15 -3.79
C ILE A 459 -19.32 -5.64 -3.61
N ASN A 460 -19.23 -4.94 -4.72
CA ASN A 460 -19.16 -3.49 -4.76
C ASN A 460 -20.56 -2.88 -4.68
N VAL A 461 -20.79 -2.00 -3.69
CA VAL A 461 -22.05 -1.28 -3.50
C VAL A 461 -21.79 0.22 -3.59
N ILE A 462 -22.50 0.89 -4.49
CA ILE A 462 -22.44 2.34 -4.66
C ILE A 462 -23.22 2.99 -3.52
N VAL A 463 -22.61 3.98 -2.86
CA VAL A 463 -23.18 4.67 -1.69
C VAL A 463 -23.48 6.13 -2.01
N ASN A 464 -24.39 6.73 -1.23
CA ASN A 464 -24.76 8.12 -1.39
C ASN A 464 -23.71 9.05 -0.77
N TRP A 465 -22.84 9.61 -1.60
CA TRP A 465 -21.82 10.59 -1.22
C TRP A 465 -21.69 11.63 -2.33
N GLU A 466 -21.59 12.92 -1.97
CA GLU A 466 -21.48 14.03 -2.93
C GLU A 466 -22.49 13.92 -4.10
N ASN A 467 -22.01 13.93 -5.34
CA ASN A 467 -22.82 13.88 -6.56
C ASN A 467 -23.10 12.46 -7.07
N SER A 468 -22.88 11.42 -6.26
CA SER A 468 -23.08 10.02 -6.68
C SER A 468 -24.50 9.75 -7.19
N MET A 469 -25.50 10.43 -6.64
CA MET A 469 -26.91 10.26 -7.04
C MET A 469 -27.18 10.74 -8.45
N GLU A 470 -26.57 11.85 -8.87
CA GLU A 470 -26.68 12.36 -10.25
C GLU A 470 -26.08 11.37 -11.24
N LEU A 471 -24.94 10.77 -10.88
CA LEU A 471 -24.29 9.74 -11.70
C LEU A 471 -25.09 8.43 -11.76
N ILE A 472 -25.79 8.06 -10.67
CA ILE A 472 -26.68 6.90 -10.64
C ILE A 472 -27.90 7.12 -11.54
N GLU A 473 -28.49 8.32 -11.55
CA GLU A 473 -29.58 8.67 -12.44
C GLU A 473 -29.12 8.64 -13.91
N GLN A 474 -27.97 9.22 -14.22
CA GLN A 474 -27.36 9.11 -15.55
C GLN A 474 -27.14 7.66 -15.97
N LEU A 475 -26.71 6.78 -15.05
CA LEU A 475 -26.52 5.36 -15.32
C LEU A 475 -27.86 4.66 -15.66
N LYS A 476 -28.94 5.01 -14.95
CA LYS A 476 -30.29 4.50 -15.21
C LYS A 476 -30.83 4.94 -16.58
N GLU A 477 -30.56 6.20 -16.97
CA GLU A 477 -31.06 6.78 -18.22
C GLU A 477 -30.22 6.38 -19.45
N SER A 478 -28.90 6.44 -19.33
CA SER A 478 -27.96 6.29 -20.47
C SER A 478 -27.40 4.87 -20.60
N GLY A 479 -27.66 4.01 -19.61
CA GLY A 479 -27.07 2.67 -19.55
C GLY A 479 -25.62 2.66 -19.06
N CYS A 480 -25.04 1.47 -19.02
CA CYS A 480 -23.70 1.24 -18.50
C CYS A 480 -22.65 1.68 -19.53
N THR A 481 -21.98 2.82 -19.27
CA THR A 481 -20.79 3.24 -20.01
C THR A 481 -19.54 3.08 -19.13
N TYR A 482 -18.41 2.75 -19.75
CA TYR A 482 -17.14 2.56 -19.03
C TYR A 482 -16.75 3.80 -18.19
N SER A 483 -16.89 5.00 -18.75
CA SER A 483 -16.59 6.26 -18.05
C SER A 483 -17.48 6.46 -16.83
N LEU A 484 -18.78 6.19 -16.94
CA LEU A 484 -19.72 6.39 -15.84
C LEU A 484 -19.49 5.41 -14.68
N VAL A 485 -19.25 4.12 -14.99
CA VAL A 485 -18.91 3.11 -13.99
C VAL A 485 -17.64 3.50 -13.24
N LYS A 486 -16.65 4.04 -13.95
CA LYS A 486 -15.40 4.47 -13.38
C LYS A 486 -15.53 5.71 -12.47
N GLN A 487 -16.37 6.66 -12.85
CA GLN A 487 -16.72 7.78 -11.97
C GLN A 487 -17.43 7.30 -10.70
N LEU A 488 -18.34 6.35 -10.83
CA LEU A 488 -19.06 5.73 -9.71
C LEU A 488 -18.15 4.92 -8.78
N ALA A 489 -17.02 4.41 -9.27
CA ALA A 489 -16.05 3.68 -8.45
C ALA A 489 -15.52 4.52 -7.26
N LYS A 490 -15.47 5.85 -7.37
CA LYS A 490 -15.11 6.77 -6.27
C LYS A 490 -16.11 6.74 -5.10
N PHE A 491 -17.33 6.29 -5.37
CA PHE A 491 -18.45 6.22 -4.42
C PHE A 491 -18.83 4.79 -4.05
N THR A 492 -17.93 3.85 -4.27
CA THR A 492 -18.19 2.41 -4.10
C THR A 492 -17.52 1.89 -2.84
N VAL A 493 -18.24 1.07 -2.08
CA VAL A 493 -17.72 0.35 -0.91
C VAL A 493 -17.75 -1.15 -1.20
N GLY A 494 -16.60 -1.80 -1.09
CA GLY A 494 -16.50 -3.26 -1.19
C GLY A 494 -16.89 -3.93 0.13
N ILE A 495 -17.90 -4.80 0.09
CA ILE A 495 -18.38 -5.56 1.25
C ILE A 495 -18.27 -7.07 0.98
N ARG A 496 -18.13 -7.86 2.04
CA ARG A 496 -18.07 -9.32 1.92
C ARG A 496 -19.39 -9.89 1.40
N SER A 497 -19.34 -10.98 0.66
CA SER A 497 -20.54 -11.66 0.15
C SER A 497 -21.58 -11.99 1.22
N TYR A 498 -21.13 -12.31 2.45
CA TYR A 498 -22.03 -12.53 3.57
C TYR A 498 -22.79 -11.26 3.97
N ASP A 499 -22.08 -10.15 4.17
CA ASP A 499 -22.66 -8.85 4.53
C ASP A 499 -23.60 -8.34 3.43
N PHE A 500 -23.22 -8.54 2.15
CA PHE A 500 -24.04 -8.19 1.01
C PHE A 500 -25.36 -8.97 0.97
N LYS A 501 -25.32 -10.29 1.22
CA LYS A 501 -26.54 -11.12 1.27
C LYS A 501 -27.50 -10.64 2.35
N GLN A 502 -26.99 -10.22 3.49
CA GLN A 502 -27.82 -9.65 4.55
C GLN A 502 -28.46 -8.34 4.09
N LEU A 503 -27.67 -7.37 3.60
CA LEU A 503 -28.20 -6.08 3.12
C LEU A 503 -29.25 -6.28 2.01
N LYS A 504 -29.00 -7.20 1.05
CA LYS A 504 -29.95 -7.51 -0.03
C LYS A 504 -31.23 -8.18 0.50
N GLY A 505 -31.10 -9.09 1.48
CA GLY A 505 -32.24 -9.76 2.12
C GLY A 505 -33.16 -8.81 2.88
N TYR A 506 -32.64 -7.70 3.34
CA TYR A 506 -33.40 -6.64 4.02
C TYR A 506 -33.86 -5.50 3.09
N GLY A 507 -33.61 -5.62 1.77
CA GLY A 507 -34.00 -4.59 0.81
C GLY A 507 -33.19 -3.30 0.90
N LEU A 508 -32.02 -3.32 1.54
CA LEU A 508 -31.16 -2.14 1.72
C LEU A 508 -30.21 -1.91 0.52
N VAL A 509 -30.15 -2.85 -0.39
CA VAL A 509 -29.37 -2.77 -1.64
C VAL A 509 -30.27 -3.11 -2.81
N GLU A 510 -30.29 -2.25 -3.82
CA GLU A 510 -31.00 -2.40 -5.07
C GLU A 510 -30.00 -2.73 -6.19
N GLU A 511 -30.36 -3.65 -7.06
CA GLU A 511 -29.63 -3.93 -8.29
C GLU A 511 -30.25 -3.08 -9.42
N ILE A 512 -29.54 -2.04 -9.85
CA ILE A 512 -30.06 -1.10 -10.87
C ILE A 512 -29.75 -1.53 -12.29
N LEU A 513 -28.66 -2.28 -12.49
CA LEU A 513 -28.28 -2.97 -13.71
C LEU A 513 -27.57 -4.27 -13.31
N GLU A 514 -27.45 -5.22 -14.23
CA GLU A 514 -26.81 -6.51 -13.97
C GLU A 514 -25.41 -6.34 -13.33
N GLY A 515 -25.27 -6.79 -12.08
CA GLY A 515 -24.02 -6.70 -11.31
C GLY A 515 -23.71 -5.32 -10.71
N ILE A 516 -24.56 -4.31 -10.87
CA ILE A 516 -24.37 -2.97 -10.31
C ILE A 516 -25.38 -2.72 -9.19
N TYR A 517 -24.84 -2.61 -8.00
CA TYR A 517 -25.61 -2.50 -6.77
C TYR A 517 -25.48 -1.10 -6.14
N VAL A 518 -26.62 -0.54 -5.71
CA VAL A 518 -26.71 0.76 -5.06
C VAL A 518 -27.34 0.60 -3.69
N LEU A 519 -26.88 1.35 -2.72
CA LEU A 519 -27.47 1.42 -1.40
C LEU A 519 -28.84 2.12 -1.49
N ALA A 520 -29.93 1.37 -1.26
CA ALA A 520 -31.31 1.86 -1.38
C ALA A 520 -31.67 2.82 -0.24
N ASP A 521 -31.25 2.49 0.99
CA ASP A 521 -31.47 3.32 2.16
C ASP A 521 -30.24 4.20 2.46
N ARG A 522 -30.41 5.50 2.26
CA ARG A 522 -29.35 6.51 2.47
C ARG A 522 -28.92 6.63 3.95
N SER A 523 -29.77 6.26 4.90
CA SER A 523 -29.48 6.32 6.33
C SER A 523 -28.39 5.33 6.73
N GLN A 524 -28.19 4.26 5.94
CA GLN A 524 -27.16 3.26 6.16
C GLN A 524 -25.73 3.77 5.84
N TYR A 525 -25.58 4.95 5.23
CA TYR A 525 -24.28 5.55 5.00
C TYR A 525 -24.07 6.77 5.89
N ASN A 526 -23.31 6.58 6.97
CA ASN A 526 -23.04 7.60 7.97
C ASN A 526 -21.88 8.52 7.52
N LYS A 527 -22.09 9.86 7.68
CA LYS A 527 -21.08 10.87 7.33
C LYS A 527 -19.79 10.82 8.18
N ALA A 528 -19.80 10.14 9.31
CA ALA A 528 -18.63 10.01 10.16
C ALA A 528 -17.92 8.66 9.98
N THR A 529 -18.65 7.55 9.76
CA THR A 529 -18.10 6.18 9.82
C THR A 529 -18.26 5.39 8.52
N GLY A 530 -18.99 5.93 7.52
CA GLY A 530 -19.26 5.25 6.27
C GLY A 530 -20.44 4.27 6.35
N LEU A 531 -20.42 3.20 5.56
CA LEU A 531 -21.48 2.20 5.49
C LEU A 531 -21.62 1.44 6.81
N SER A 532 -22.81 1.45 7.39
CA SER A 532 -23.14 0.68 8.58
C SER A 532 -23.59 -0.73 8.19
N LEU A 533 -23.06 -1.71 8.88
CA LEU A 533 -23.49 -3.12 8.79
C LEU A 533 -24.19 -3.58 10.08
N ASP A 534 -24.44 -2.64 11.00
CA ASP A 534 -25.06 -2.96 12.29
C ASP A 534 -26.56 -3.18 12.14
N ASN A 535 -27.07 -4.21 12.78
CA ASN A 535 -28.49 -4.61 12.73
C ASN A 535 -29.39 -3.79 13.70
N HIS A 536 -28.98 -2.63 14.19
CA HIS A 536 -29.77 -1.83 15.14
C HIS A 536 -31.18 -1.46 14.67
N TRP A 537 -31.38 -1.34 13.36
CA TRP A 537 -32.70 -1.08 12.77
C TRP A 537 -33.65 -2.29 12.83
N LEU A 538 -33.14 -3.53 13.03
CA LEU A 538 -34.01 -4.70 13.26
C LEU A 538 -34.80 -4.58 14.57
N GLU A 539 -34.23 -3.95 15.58
CA GLU A 539 -34.90 -3.72 16.86
C GLU A 539 -35.99 -2.67 16.73
N GLU A 540 -35.82 -1.63 15.89
CA GLU A 540 -36.83 -0.60 15.64
C GLU A 540 -38.00 -1.10 14.79
N VAL A 541 -37.74 -1.97 13.79
CA VAL A 541 -38.81 -2.54 12.92
C VAL A 541 -39.62 -3.63 13.63
N LEU A 542 -39.04 -4.31 14.61
CA LEU A 542 -39.76 -5.30 15.42
C LEU A 542 -40.58 -4.69 16.56
N MET A 543 -40.49 -3.35 16.78
CA MET A 543 -41.30 -2.63 17.76
C MET A 543 -42.49 -1.86 17.13
N ILE A 544 -42.76 -2.04 15.84
CA ILE A 544 -43.96 -1.59 15.13
C ILE A 544 -44.82 -2.82 14.81
#